data_4475988caad41f55cd84622b8d58257b
#
_entry.id   4475988caad41f55cd84622b8d58257b
#
_cell.length_a   1.000
_cell.length_b   1.000
_cell.length_c   1.000
_cell.angle_alpha   90.00
_cell.angle_beta   90.00
_cell.angle_gamma   90.00
#
_symmetry.space_group_name_H-M   'P 1'
#
loop_
_entity.id
_entity.type
_entity.pdbx_description
1 polymer ?
#
loop_
_entity_poly.entity_id
_entity_poly.type
_entity_poly.pdbx_seq_one_letter_code
_entity_poly.pdbx_strand_id
1 'polypeptide(L)'
;MKPSFPPVITIERDDALYPERLRAILASRAPERIFVIGNVALLGEHAVSFCGARDASTKGIEAAALCARTAVKNDFVVTSGNARGVDRATHREALINGGGTILVLPEGMDHFRIAPELKDVWDWDRVLVISQFDPKTIWRSYHAMERNKLIMALSCAMIVVEAGEKGGTRAAGEDALKLKIPLFAVDYGFDETVAPGNRVLIAKGAKRLKKSRETGEPNLSVLLHDASAFCASDRLHVSPRQLIEQPQLL
;
A
#
# COMPACT_ATOMS: atom_id res chain seq x y z
N MET A 1 12.31 -10.36 -24.96
CA MET A 1 11.20 -11.28 -24.63
C MET A 1 10.17 -10.52 -23.82
N LYS A 2 8.86 -10.64 -24.10
CA LYS A 2 7.84 -10.11 -23.18
C LYS A 2 7.96 -10.92 -21.88
N PRO A 3 8.02 -10.30 -20.70
CA PRO A 3 8.01 -11.06 -19.46
C PRO A 3 6.72 -11.88 -19.41
N SER A 4 6.84 -13.21 -19.35
CA SER A 4 5.68 -14.08 -19.12
C SER A 4 5.11 -13.75 -17.75
N PHE A 5 3.81 -13.49 -17.66
CA PHE A 5 3.14 -13.29 -16.38
C PHE A 5 3.24 -14.61 -15.57
N PRO A 6 3.60 -14.55 -14.31
CA PRO A 6 3.44 -15.70 -13.42
C PRO A 6 1.98 -16.14 -13.34
N PRO A 7 1.70 -17.39 -12.94
CA PRO A 7 0.33 -17.86 -12.79
C PRO A 7 -0.43 -17.09 -11.73
N VAL A 8 -1.74 -16.98 -11.91
CA VAL A 8 -2.64 -16.47 -10.87
C VAL A 8 -2.79 -17.56 -9.80
N ILE A 9 -2.56 -17.20 -8.55
CA ILE A 9 -2.79 -18.05 -7.38
C ILE A 9 -4.04 -17.53 -6.66
N THR A 10 -4.95 -18.43 -6.29
CA THR A 10 -6.07 -18.12 -5.41
C THR A 10 -5.70 -18.53 -4.00
N ILE A 11 -5.86 -17.63 -3.04
CA ILE A 11 -5.63 -17.88 -1.61
C ILE A 11 -6.97 -17.70 -0.91
N GLU A 12 -7.53 -18.79 -0.39
CA GLU A 12 -8.78 -18.76 0.36
C GLU A 12 -8.52 -18.24 1.78
N ARG A 13 -9.58 -17.75 2.44
CA ARG A 13 -9.48 -17.10 3.75
C ARG A 13 -8.92 -17.99 4.85
N ASP A 14 -9.11 -19.30 4.75
CA ASP A 14 -8.62 -20.32 5.69
C ASP A 14 -7.23 -20.87 5.33
N ASP A 15 -6.69 -20.53 4.17
CA ASP A 15 -5.33 -20.90 3.77
C ASP A 15 -4.28 -20.30 4.71
N ALA A 16 -3.19 -21.05 4.92
CA ALA A 16 -2.04 -20.59 5.71
C ALA A 16 -1.33 -19.36 5.10
N LEU A 17 -1.41 -19.19 3.77
CA LEU A 17 -0.85 -18.04 3.06
C LEU A 17 -1.73 -16.78 3.16
N TYR A 18 -2.98 -16.91 3.64
CA TYR A 18 -3.85 -15.74 3.77
C TYR A 18 -3.36 -14.82 4.90
N PRO A 19 -3.12 -13.52 4.63
CA PRO A 19 -2.52 -12.62 5.62
C PRO A 19 -3.38 -12.51 6.89
N GLU A 20 -2.82 -12.88 8.04
CA GLU A 20 -3.52 -12.80 9.33
C GLU A 20 -4.02 -11.39 9.63
N ARG A 21 -3.25 -10.38 9.22
CA ARG A 21 -3.65 -8.97 9.38
C ARG A 21 -4.96 -8.63 8.66
N LEU A 22 -5.28 -9.29 7.55
CA LEU A 22 -6.58 -9.09 6.87
C LEU A 22 -7.72 -9.61 7.74
N ARG A 23 -7.55 -10.79 8.35
CA ARG A 23 -8.53 -11.34 9.29
C ARG A 23 -8.68 -10.44 10.52
N ALA A 24 -7.56 -10.01 11.11
CA ALA A 24 -7.54 -9.22 12.34
C ALA A 24 -8.15 -7.83 12.17
N ILE A 25 -7.82 -7.13 11.07
CA ILE A 25 -8.24 -5.74 10.86
C ILE A 25 -9.64 -5.66 10.25
N LEU A 26 -9.95 -6.51 9.28
CA LEU A 26 -11.22 -6.45 8.54
C LEU A 26 -12.30 -7.34 9.16
N ALA A 27 -11.93 -8.33 9.98
CA ALA A 27 -12.83 -9.26 10.65
C ALA A 27 -13.80 -9.93 9.65
N SER A 28 -15.12 -9.82 9.86
CA SER A 28 -16.13 -10.36 8.95
C SER A 28 -16.15 -9.73 7.55
N ARG A 29 -15.48 -8.58 7.38
CA ARG A 29 -15.36 -7.88 6.08
C ARG A 29 -14.10 -8.29 5.31
N ALA A 30 -13.25 -9.16 5.85
CA ALA A 30 -12.11 -9.69 5.12
C ALA A 30 -12.62 -10.53 3.93
N PRO A 31 -12.02 -10.37 2.72
CA PRO A 31 -12.42 -11.17 1.56
C PRO A 31 -12.36 -12.66 1.83
N GLU A 32 -13.31 -13.44 1.33
CA GLU A 32 -13.30 -14.91 1.42
C GLU A 32 -12.11 -15.50 0.68
N ARG A 33 -11.66 -14.82 -0.39
CA ARG A 33 -10.48 -15.17 -1.16
C ARG A 33 -9.79 -13.95 -1.71
N ILE A 34 -8.52 -14.09 -2.01
CA ILE A 34 -7.71 -13.12 -2.76
C ILE A 34 -7.04 -13.82 -3.93
N PHE A 35 -6.92 -13.11 -5.05
CA PHE A 35 -6.19 -13.56 -6.23
C PHE A 35 -4.87 -12.81 -6.28
N VAL A 36 -3.77 -13.51 -6.53
CA VAL A 36 -2.43 -12.94 -6.50
C VAL A 36 -1.59 -13.37 -7.70
N ILE A 37 -0.69 -12.50 -8.15
CA ILE A 37 0.34 -12.78 -9.16
C ILE A 37 1.66 -12.20 -8.66
N GLY A 38 2.76 -12.97 -8.74
CA GLY A 38 4.11 -12.53 -8.40
C GLY A 38 4.60 -13.06 -7.06
N ASN A 39 5.41 -12.30 -6.34
CA ASN A 39 6.09 -12.76 -5.13
C ASN A 39 5.16 -12.78 -3.91
N VAL A 40 4.60 -13.94 -3.61
CA VAL A 40 3.68 -14.16 -2.48
C VAL A 40 4.35 -13.93 -1.11
N ALA A 41 5.69 -14.07 -1.01
CA ALA A 41 6.40 -13.82 0.24
C ALA A 41 6.22 -12.40 0.77
N LEU A 42 5.93 -11.43 -0.11
CA LEU A 42 5.66 -10.05 0.28
C LEU A 42 4.41 -9.89 1.18
N LEU A 43 3.50 -10.87 1.22
CA LEU A 43 2.36 -10.87 2.15
C LEU A 43 2.77 -10.98 3.61
N GLY A 44 3.93 -11.57 3.89
CA GLY A 44 4.49 -11.71 5.23
C GLY A 44 5.32 -10.51 5.70
N GLU A 45 5.66 -9.60 4.79
CA GLU A 45 6.56 -8.49 5.10
C GLU A 45 5.83 -7.31 5.75
N HIS A 46 6.59 -6.46 6.45
CA HIS A 46 6.09 -5.19 6.96
C HIS A 46 5.91 -4.20 5.81
N ALA A 47 4.72 -3.65 5.67
CA ALA A 47 4.40 -2.74 4.58
C ALA A 47 3.94 -1.36 5.08
N VAL A 48 4.25 -0.34 4.30
CA VAL A 48 3.68 1.01 4.43
C VAL A 48 2.83 1.29 3.20
N SER A 49 1.57 1.70 3.41
CA SER A 49 0.69 2.04 2.31
C SER A 49 0.71 3.51 1.96
N PHE A 50 0.46 3.77 0.68
CA PHE A 50 0.38 5.11 0.12
C PHE A 50 -0.98 5.35 -0.52
N CYS A 51 -1.48 6.56 -0.37
CA CYS A 51 -2.68 7.03 -1.05
C CYS A 51 -2.53 8.51 -1.40
N GLY A 52 -2.97 8.89 -2.60
CA GLY A 52 -2.86 10.28 -3.04
C GLY A 52 -3.63 10.57 -4.31
N ALA A 53 -3.50 11.80 -4.79
CA ALA A 53 -4.17 12.26 -6.00
C ALA A 53 -3.68 11.52 -7.24
N ARG A 54 -4.60 11.26 -8.18
CA ARG A 54 -4.27 10.73 -9.52
C ARG A 54 -3.56 11.76 -10.38
N ASP A 55 -3.94 13.01 -10.21
CA ASP A 55 -3.34 14.19 -10.83
C ASP A 55 -2.59 14.99 -9.75
N ALA A 56 -1.62 14.31 -9.10
CA ALA A 56 -0.81 14.92 -8.05
C ALA A 56 0.09 16.01 -8.61
N SER A 57 0.33 17.04 -7.80
CA SER A 57 1.29 18.09 -8.13
C SER A 57 2.72 17.53 -8.22
N THR A 58 3.62 18.25 -8.86
CA THR A 58 5.05 17.89 -8.89
C THR A 58 5.60 17.69 -7.47
N LYS A 59 5.25 18.58 -6.53
CA LYS A 59 5.60 18.45 -5.11
C LYS A 59 5.02 17.19 -4.47
N GLY A 60 3.79 16.81 -4.86
CA GLY A 60 3.14 15.58 -4.40
C GLY A 60 3.87 14.32 -4.90
N ILE A 61 4.23 14.29 -6.18
CA ILE A 61 5.01 13.18 -6.75
C ILE A 61 6.39 13.06 -6.09
N GLU A 62 7.10 14.18 -5.90
CA GLU A 62 8.39 14.19 -5.20
C GLU A 62 8.25 13.70 -3.75
N ALA A 63 7.24 14.16 -3.02
CA ALA A 63 6.99 13.73 -1.66
C ALA A 63 6.68 12.23 -1.60
N ALA A 64 5.86 11.71 -2.53
CA ALA A 64 5.55 10.28 -2.65
C ALA A 64 6.83 9.45 -2.87
N ALA A 65 7.66 9.87 -3.85
CA ALA A 65 8.92 9.19 -4.17
C ALA A 65 9.88 9.19 -2.98
N LEU A 66 10.10 10.34 -2.34
CA LEU A 66 10.98 10.45 -1.17
C LEU A 66 10.51 9.57 0.00
N CYS A 67 9.19 9.56 0.29
CA CYS A 67 8.63 8.72 1.35
C CYS A 67 8.76 7.22 1.01
N ALA A 68 8.50 6.82 -0.24
CA ALA A 68 8.63 5.43 -0.67
C ALA A 68 10.10 4.95 -0.58
N ARG A 69 11.05 5.77 -1.04
CA ARG A 69 12.49 5.51 -0.92
C ARG A 69 12.91 5.31 0.53
N THR A 70 12.44 6.20 1.42
CA THR A 70 12.79 6.13 2.84
C THR A 70 12.16 4.90 3.49
N ALA A 71 10.94 4.51 3.11
CA ALA A 71 10.31 3.28 3.58
C ALA A 71 11.13 2.04 3.17
N VAL A 72 11.54 1.96 1.89
CA VAL A 72 12.38 0.86 1.38
C VAL A 72 13.73 0.79 2.09
N LYS A 73 14.40 1.93 2.32
CA LYS A 73 15.67 1.98 3.08
C LYS A 73 15.56 1.45 4.51
N ASN A 74 14.34 1.34 5.04
CA ASN A 74 14.05 0.81 6.36
C ASN A 74 13.28 -0.53 6.27
N ASP A 75 13.49 -1.28 5.20
CA ASP A 75 12.98 -2.64 4.99
C ASP A 75 11.45 -2.76 4.96
N PHE A 76 10.73 -1.67 4.62
CA PHE A 76 9.29 -1.73 4.41
C PHE A 76 8.94 -1.94 2.94
N VAL A 77 8.00 -2.84 2.70
CA VAL A 77 7.34 -3.01 1.41
C VAL A 77 6.38 -1.84 1.16
N VAL A 78 6.36 -1.33 -0.06
CA VAL A 78 5.42 -0.28 -0.48
C VAL A 78 4.12 -0.92 -0.93
N THR A 79 2.99 -0.52 -0.36
CA THR A 79 1.66 -0.99 -0.77
C THR A 79 0.83 0.18 -1.28
N SER A 80 0.21 0.05 -2.46
CA SER A 80 -0.72 1.06 -2.99
C SER A 80 -1.67 0.45 -4.01
N GLY A 81 -2.48 1.30 -4.64
CA GLY A 81 -3.29 0.91 -5.78
C GLY A 81 -2.47 0.82 -7.08
N ASN A 82 -3.17 0.90 -8.22
CA ASN A 82 -2.54 0.98 -9.53
C ASN A 82 -3.00 2.23 -10.30
N ALA A 83 -3.45 3.25 -9.60
CA ALA A 83 -3.85 4.50 -10.22
C ALA A 83 -2.62 5.32 -10.67
N ARG A 84 -2.77 6.15 -11.70
CA ARG A 84 -1.74 7.13 -12.04
C ARG A 84 -1.48 8.08 -10.87
N GLY A 85 -0.40 8.84 -10.91
CA GLY A 85 -0.03 9.78 -9.86
C GLY A 85 0.69 9.10 -8.71
N VAL A 86 0.25 9.35 -7.48
CA VAL A 86 0.93 8.89 -6.26
C VAL A 86 1.17 7.38 -6.25
N ASP A 87 0.16 6.55 -6.59
CA ASP A 87 0.29 5.10 -6.52
C ASP A 87 1.47 4.60 -7.39
N ARG A 88 1.49 4.98 -8.68
CA ARG A 88 2.56 4.54 -9.60
C ARG A 88 3.92 5.14 -9.26
N ALA A 89 3.95 6.37 -8.78
CA ALA A 89 5.20 7.00 -8.35
C ALA A 89 5.84 6.24 -7.19
N THR A 90 5.05 5.82 -6.21
CA THR A 90 5.56 5.06 -5.05
C THR A 90 6.02 3.66 -5.41
N HIS A 91 5.28 2.94 -6.28
CA HIS A 91 5.70 1.64 -6.80
C HIS A 91 7.01 1.73 -7.57
N ARG A 92 7.10 2.70 -8.49
CA ARG A 92 8.32 2.93 -9.27
C ARG A 92 9.52 3.18 -8.38
N GLU A 93 9.36 4.08 -7.42
CA GLU A 93 10.45 4.44 -6.51
C GLU A 93 10.88 3.28 -5.62
N ALA A 94 9.94 2.45 -5.17
CA ALA A 94 10.26 1.24 -4.43
C ALA A 94 11.12 0.29 -5.27
N LEU A 95 10.75 0.03 -6.51
CA LEU A 95 11.47 -0.89 -7.41
C LEU A 95 12.84 -0.35 -7.81
N ILE A 96 12.99 0.96 -8.10
CA ILE A 96 14.27 1.59 -8.41
C ILE A 96 15.26 1.44 -7.25
N ASN A 97 14.78 1.51 -6.01
CA ASN A 97 15.63 1.40 -4.81
C ASN A 97 15.78 -0.05 -4.31
N GLY A 98 15.42 -1.05 -5.11
CA GLY A 98 15.62 -2.47 -4.78
C GLY A 98 14.59 -3.05 -3.80
N GLY A 99 13.56 -2.29 -3.43
CA GLY A 99 12.51 -2.73 -2.51
C GLY A 99 11.39 -3.53 -3.15
N GLY A 100 10.59 -4.19 -2.31
CA GLY A 100 9.37 -4.88 -2.70
C GLY A 100 8.16 -3.96 -2.79
N THR A 101 7.18 -4.34 -3.62
CA THR A 101 5.94 -3.58 -3.72
C THR A 101 4.71 -4.46 -3.96
N ILE A 102 3.58 -4.05 -3.35
CA ILE A 102 2.28 -4.73 -3.47
C ILE A 102 1.29 -3.79 -4.15
N LEU A 103 0.82 -4.18 -5.35
CA LEU A 103 -0.21 -3.48 -6.08
C LEU A 103 -1.57 -4.12 -5.80
N VAL A 104 -2.51 -3.35 -5.27
CA VAL A 104 -3.87 -3.84 -5.00
C VAL A 104 -4.83 -3.29 -6.05
N LEU A 105 -5.51 -4.18 -6.78
CA LEU A 105 -6.34 -3.82 -7.92
C LEU A 105 -7.80 -3.60 -7.52
N PRO A 106 -8.50 -2.64 -8.15
CA PRO A 106 -9.95 -2.47 -8.02
C PRO A 106 -10.76 -3.28 -9.03
N GLU A 107 -10.10 -4.11 -9.81
CA GLU A 107 -10.66 -5.01 -10.82
C GLU A 107 -10.08 -6.42 -10.69
N GLY A 108 -10.62 -7.37 -11.45
CA GLY A 108 -10.12 -8.74 -11.53
C GLY A 108 -8.78 -8.85 -12.30
N MET A 109 -8.06 -9.93 -12.05
CA MET A 109 -6.72 -10.17 -12.60
C MET A 109 -6.66 -10.21 -14.13
N ASP A 110 -7.73 -10.60 -14.81
CA ASP A 110 -7.78 -10.65 -16.29
C ASP A 110 -7.60 -9.26 -16.93
N HIS A 111 -7.91 -8.21 -16.18
CA HIS A 111 -7.77 -6.81 -16.62
C HIS A 111 -6.44 -6.17 -16.26
N PHE A 112 -5.61 -6.85 -15.45
CA PHE A 112 -4.33 -6.29 -15.03
C PHE A 112 -3.39 -6.11 -16.22
N ARG A 113 -2.74 -4.96 -16.26
CA ARG A 113 -1.65 -4.64 -17.20
C ARG A 113 -0.59 -3.83 -16.46
N ILE A 114 0.67 -4.15 -16.72
CA ILE A 114 1.79 -3.35 -16.18
C ILE A 114 1.72 -1.96 -16.79
N ALA A 115 1.61 -0.95 -15.94
CA ALA A 115 1.56 0.44 -16.35
C ALA A 115 2.84 0.84 -17.11
N PRO A 116 2.74 1.67 -18.17
CA PRO A 116 3.91 2.08 -18.95
C PRO A 116 5.07 2.60 -18.09
N GLU A 117 4.75 3.36 -17.04
CA GLU A 117 5.69 4.00 -16.12
C GLU A 117 6.45 2.99 -15.23
N LEU A 118 6.01 1.74 -15.19
CA LEU A 118 6.63 0.68 -14.36
C LEU A 118 7.38 -0.36 -15.17
N LYS A 119 7.23 -0.38 -16.51
CA LYS A 119 7.73 -1.48 -17.36
C LYS A 119 9.25 -1.67 -17.29
N ASP A 120 10.00 -0.58 -17.24
CA ASP A 120 11.46 -0.57 -17.24
C ASP A 120 12.09 -0.99 -15.91
N VAL A 121 11.31 -0.95 -14.83
CA VAL A 121 11.74 -1.32 -13.47
C VAL A 121 11.03 -2.56 -12.93
N TRP A 122 10.12 -3.15 -13.74
CA TRP A 122 9.30 -4.27 -13.30
C TRP A 122 10.10 -5.55 -13.09
N ASP A 123 9.96 -6.11 -11.91
CA ASP A 123 10.64 -7.34 -11.50
C ASP A 123 9.67 -8.18 -10.65
N TRP A 124 9.28 -9.36 -11.16
CA TRP A 124 8.33 -10.23 -10.50
C TRP A 124 8.83 -10.79 -9.15
N ASP A 125 10.13 -10.81 -8.90
CA ASP A 125 10.69 -11.24 -7.61
C ASP A 125 10.46 -10.19 -6.52
N ARG A 126 10.14 -8.96 -6.90
CA ARG A 126 9.91 -7.82 -6.01
C ARG A 126 8.50 -7.22 -6.12
N VAL A 127 7.64 -7.83 -6.92
CA VAL A 127 6.26 -7.34 -7.12
C VAL A 127 5.27 -8.42 -6.75
N LEU A 128 4.23 -8.01 -6.01
CA LEU A 128 3.01 -8.78 -5.82
C LEU A 128 1.82 -7.95 -6.29
N VAL A 129 0.97 -8.53 -7.10
CA VAL A 129 -0.31 -7.94 -7.52
C VAL A 129 -1.43 -8.70 -6.85
N ILE A 130 -2.38 -8.00 -6.23
CA ILE A 130 -3.50 -8.58 -5.47
C ILE A 130 -4.82 -8.03 -5.97
N SER A 131 -5.83 -8.88 -6.06
CA SER A 131 -7.24 -8.50 -6.19
C SER A 131 -8.12 -9.33 -5.26
N GLN A 132 -9.15 -8.71 -4.69
CA GLN A 132 -10.22 -9.40 -3.97
C GLN A 132 -11.43 -9.73 -4.87
N PHE A 133 -11.38 -9.31 -6.13
CA PHE A 133 -12.48 -9.44 -7.09
C PHE A 133 -12.24 -10.62 -8.02
N ASP A 134 -13.32 -11.29 -8.44
CA ASP A 134 -13.25 -12.38 -9.42
C ASP A 134 -12.48 -11.95 -10.67
N PRO A 135 -11.71 -12.84 -11.32
CA PRO A 135 -10.77 -12.49 -12.39
C PRO A 135 -11.34 -11.65 -13.53
N LYS A 136 -12.61 -11.85 -13.87
CA LYS A 136 -13.31 -11.12 -14.94
C LYS A 136 -13.98 -9.82 -14.49
N THR A 137 -13.90 -9.47 -13.22
CA THR A 137 -14.56 -8.26 -12.69
C THR A 137 -13.97 -7.01 -13.31
N ILE A 138 -14.82 -6.19 -13.93
CA ILE A 138 -14.43 -4.91 -14.53
C ILE A 138 -14.27 -3.83 -13.47
N TRP A 139 -13.44 -2.83 -13.76
CA TRP A 139 -13.25 -1.66 -12.91
C TRP A 139 -14.57 -0.91 -12.64
N ARG A 140 -14.79 -0.54 -11.37
CA ARG A 140 -15.86 0.34 -10.91
C ARG A 140 -15.32 1.28 -9.84
N SER A 141 -15.88 2.49 -9.73
CA SER A 141 -15.44 3.47 -8.73
C SER A 141 -15.64 2.97 -7.29
N TYR A 142 -16.71 2.26 -7.00
CA TYR A 142 -16.97 1.70 -5.68
C TYR A 142 -16.01 0.54 -5.35
N HIS A 143 -15.58 -0.26 -6.34
CA HIS A 143 -14.51 -1.26 -6.13
C HIS A 143 -13.20 -0.60 -5.69
N ALA A 144 -12.87 0.58 -6.26
CA ALA A 144 -11.68 1.31 -5.83
C ALA A 144 -11.77 1.78 -4.37
N MET A 145 -12.97 2.16 -3.91
CA MET A 145 -13.20 2.50 -2.49
C MET A 145 -13.12 1.27 -1.58
N GLU A 146 -13.72 0.17 -2.00
CA GLU A 146 -13.68 -1.10 -1.26
C GLU A 146 -12.25 -1.65 -1.16
N ARG A 147 -11.52 -1.67 -2.26
CA ARG A 147 -10.13 -2.10 -2.34
C ARG A 147 -9.19 -1.34 -1.39
N ASN A 148 -9.47 -0.05 -1.11
CA ASN A 148 -8.63 0.73 -0.20
C ASN A 148 -8.56 0.10 1.20
N LYS A 149 -9.61 -0.60 1.65
CA LYS A 149 -9.58 -1.34 2.92
C LYS A 149 -8.54 -2.46 2.91
N LEU A 150 -8.39 -3.13 1.76
CA LEU A 150 -7.38 -4.16 1.57
C LEU A 150 -5.96 -3.57 1.62
N ILE A 151 -5.72 -2.43 0.95
CA ILE A 151 -4.44 -1.70 1.03
C ILE A 151 -4.08 -1.39 2.48
N MET A 152 -5.02 -0.81 3.23
CA MET A 152 -4.82 -0.44 4.62
C MET A 152 -4.53 -1.65 5.50
N ALA A 153 -5.33 -2.72 5.35
CA ALA A 153 -5.21 -3.90 6.18
C ALA A 153 -3.94 -4.73 5.89
N LEU A 154 -3.33 -4.58 4.71
CA LEU A 154 -2.02 -5.15 4.38
C LEU A 154 -0.84 -4.35 4.94
N SER A 155 -1.08 -3.20 5.59
CA SER A 155 -0.02 -2.25 5.93
C SER A 155 0.07 -1.99 7.43
N CYS A 156 1.28 -1.64 7.88
CA CYS A 156 1.57 -1.26 9.27
C CYS A 156 1.31 0.22 9.56
N ALA A 157 1.34 1.03 8.52
CA ALA A 157 1.00 2.47 8.55
C ALA A 157 0.55 2.93 7.16
N MET A 158 -0.15 4.06 7.11
CA MET A 158 -0.59 4.66 5.86
C MET A 158 -0.09 6.10 5.74
N ILE A 159 0.43 6.46 4.56
CA ILE A 159 0.80 7.83 4.19
C ILE A 159 -0.20 8.37 3.17
N VAL A 160 -0.86 9.48 3.53
CA VAL A 160 -1.62 10.28 2.58
C VAL A 160 -0.73 11.39 2.07
N VAL A 161 -0.43 11.35 0.77
CA VAL A 161 0.49 12.30 0.14
C VAL A 161 -0.24 13.57 -0.24
N GLU A 162 -1.28 13.48 -1.05
CA GLU A 162 -2.02 14.65 -1.53
C GLU A 162 -3.51 14.30 -1.66
N ALA A 163 -4.32 14.82 -0.75
CA ALA A 163 -5.77 14.64 -0.73
C ALA A 163 -6.48 15.95 -1.04
N GLY A 164 -7.45 15.89 -1.95
CA GLY A 164 -8.37 16.98 -2.17
C GLY A 164 -9.35 17.16 -1.01
N GLU A 165 -10.11 18.26 -1.02
CA GLU A 165 -11.11 18.55 0.00
C GLU A 165 -12.19 17.46 0.11
N LYS A 166 -12.50 16.80 -0.99
CA LYS A 166 -13.39 15.64 -1.10
C LYS A 166 -12.74 14.57 -1.97
N GLY A 167 -13.22 13.34 -1.90
CA GLY A 167 -12.80 12.26 -2.79
C GLY A 167 -12.21 11.06 -2.09
N GLY A 168 -11.80 10.07 -2.90
CA GLY A 168 -11.39 8.74 -2.42
C GLY A 168 -10.17 8.73 -1.52
N THR A 169 -9.20 9.61 -1.78
CA THR A 169 -7.97 9.70 -0.96
C THR A 169 -8.29 10.16 0.47
N ARG A 170 -9.11 11.21 0.60
CA ARG A 170 -9.53 11.67 1.93
C ARG A 170 -10.36 10.61 2.65
N ALA A 171 -11.33 10.00 1.96
CA ALA A 171 -12.15 8.93 2.51
C ALA A 171 -11.30 7.76 3.00
N ALA A 172 -10.27 7.34 2.24
CA ALA A 172 -9.33 6.30 2.64
C ALA A 172 -8.58 6.68 3.93
N GLY A 173 -8.12 7.93 4.06
CA GLY A 173 -7.49 8.40 5.30
C GLY A 173 -8.45 8.37 6.49
N GLU A 174 -9.70 8.79 6.33
CA GLU A 174 -10.72 8.71 7.38
C GLU A 174 -11.03 7.25 7.79
N ASP A 175 -11.04 6.33 6.83
CA ASP A 175 -11.23 4.91 7.11
C ASP A 175 -10.02 4.29 7.82
N ALA A 176 -8.79 4.71 7.51
CA ALA A 176 -7.59 4.31 8.23
C ALA A 176 -7.67 4.71 9.73
N LEU A 177 -8.12 5.94 10.03
CA LEU A 177 -8.35 6.39 11.41
C LEU A 177 -9.39 5.51 12.13
N LYS A 178 -10.52 5.18 11.47
CA LYS A 178 -11.55 4.28 12.03
C LYS A 178 -11.03 2.88 12.31
N LEU A 179 -10.15 2.37 11.44
CA LEU A 179 -9.50 1.05 11.59
C LEU A 179 -8.33 1.09 12.58
N LYS A 180 -8.02 2.27 13.15
CA LYS A 180 -6.89 2.50 14.07
C LYS A 180 -5.53 2.15 13.46
N ILE A 181 -5.40 2.29 12.16
CA ILE A 181 -4.12 2.15 11.45
C ILE A 181 -3.35 3.46 11.60
N PRO A 182 -2.07 3.44 11.99
CA PRO A 182 -1.24 4.63 12.06
C PRO A 182 -1.30 5.43 10.76
N LEU A 183 -1.89 6.63 10.81
CA LEU A 183 -2.09 7.49 9.65
C LEU A 183 -1.19 8.71 9.71
N PHE A 184 -0.50 8.95 8.59
CA PHE A 184 0.36 10.09 8.37
C PHE A 184 -0.11 10.87 7.15
N ALA A 185 -0.12 12.19 7.24
CA ALA A 185 -0.43 13.06 6.11
C ALA A 185 0.74 14.01 5.86
N VAL A 186 1.16 14.13 4.60
CA VAL A 186 2.23 15.05 4.19
C VAL A 186 1.77 16.48 4.48
N ASP A 187 2.61 17.21 5.21
CA ASP A 187 2.37 18.60 5.58
C ASP A 187 3.19 19.53 4.67
N TYR A 188 2.51 20.19 3.75
CA TYR A 188 3.11 21.13 2.79
C TYR A 188 3.35 22.54 3.37
N GLY A 189 3.18 22.70 4.70
CA GLY A 189 3.39 23.98 5.39
C GLY A 189 2.24 24.96 5.22
N PHE A 190 2.58 26.21 4.89
CA PHE A 190 1.60 27.31 4.81
C PHE A 190 0.79 27.34 3.50
N ASP A 191 1.13 26.54 2.51
CA ASP A 191 0.38 26.48 1.26
C ASP A 191 -0.94 25.72 1.45
N GLU A 192 -1.98 26.47 1.75
CA GLU A 192 -3.30 25.94 2.07
C GLU A 192 -4.00 25.30 0.89
N THR A 193 -3.57 25.54 -0.32
CA THR A 193 -4.24 25.13 -1.55
C THR A 193 -3.79 23.75 -2.04
N VAL A 194 -2.58 23.31 -1.69
CA VAL A 194 -1.95 22.13 -2.27
C VAL A 194 -2.61 20.80 -1.85
N ALA A 195 -3.04 20.66 -0.61
CA ALA A 195 -3.64 19.42 -0.13
C ALA A 195 -4.65 19.69 0.99
N PRO A 196 -5.79 20.32 0.72
CA PRO A 196 -6.77 20.69 1.77
C PRO A 196 -7.28 19.50 2.56
N GLY A 197 -7.39 18.32 1.91
CA GLY A 197 -7.80 17.09 2.59
C GLY A 197 -6.78 16.57 3.61
N ASN A 198 -5.48 16.81 3.40
CA ASN A 198 -4.44 16.43 4.37
C ASN A 198 -4.62 17.17 5.70
N ARG A 199 -4.97 18.46 5.66
CA ARG A 199 -5.27 19.26 6.86
C ARG A 199 -6.45 18.73 7.63
N VAL A 200 -7.52 18.36 6.91
CA VAL A 200 -8.70 17.75 7.52
C VAL A 200 -8.33 16.45 8.22
N LEU A 201 -7.51 15.61 7.59
CA LEU A 201 -7.04 14.36 8.19
C LEU A 201 -6.16 14.62 9.42
N ILE A 202 -5.26 15.60 9.37
CA ILE A 202 -4.43 16.02 10.50
C ILE A 202 -5.30 16.51 11.67
N ALA A 203 -6.31 17.33 11.40
CA ALA A 203 -7.25 17.79 12.39
C ALA A 203 -8.07 16.65 13.03
N LYS A 204 -8.25 15.52 12.29
CA LYS A 204 -8.94 14.31 12.76
C LYS A 204 -8.01 13.29 13.44
N GLY A 205 -6.71 13.58 13.56
CA GLY A 205 -5.77 12.72 14.29
C GLY A 205 -4.67 12.07 13.44
N ALA A 206 -4.59 12.34 12.14
CA ALA A 206 -3.43 11.92 11.35
C ALA A 206 -2.17 12.67 11.83
N LYS A 207 -1.06 11.95 11.94
CA LYS A 207 0.23 12.56 12.30
C LYS A 207 0.81 13.33 11.11
N ARG A 208 1.45 14.46 11.39
CA ARG A 208 2.08 15.29 10.35
C ARG A 208 3.38 14.65 9.86
N LEU A 209 3.53 14.54 8.54
CA LEU A 209 4.76 14.13 7.91
C LEU A 209 5.43 15.34 7.25
N LYS A 210 6.59 15.74 7.77
CA LYS A 210 7.36 16.90 7.30
C LYS A 210 8.73 16.49 6.78
N LYS A 211 9.30 17.28 5.89
CA LYS A 211 10.72 17.19 5.54
C LYS A 211 11.58 17.66 6.73
N SER A 212 12.69 16.97 6.96
CA SER A 212 13.75 17.45 7.83
C SER A 212 14.32 18.76 7.26
N ARG A 213 14.57 19.74 8.13
CA ARG A 213 15.20 21.01 7.70
C ARG A 213 16.69 20.84 7.36
N GLU A 214 17.32 19.81 7.94
CA GLU A 214 18.76 19.55 7.76
C GLU A 214 19.02 18.75 6.50
N THR A 215 18.25 17.69 6.24
CA THR A 215 18.51 16.75 5.16
C THR A 215 17.62 16.96 3.92
N GLY A 216 16.51 17.68 4.05
CA GLY A 216 15.48 17.78 3.02
C GLY A 216 14.68 16.50 2.80
N GLU A 217 15.03 15.40 3.48
CA GLU A 217 14.33 14.11 3.41
C GLU A 217 13.11 14.09 4.33
N PRO A 218 12.09 13.25 4.04
CA PRO A 218 10.96 13.06 4.94
C PRO A 218 11.43 12.50 6.30
N ASN A 219 10.97 13.11 7.37
CA ASN A 219 11.24 12.55 8.70
C ASN A 219 10.22 11.44 8.98
N LEU A 220 10.59 10.20 8.72
CA LEU A 220 9.77 9.02 8.97
C LEU A 220 10.00 8.37 10.34
N SER A 221 10.83 8.91 11.23
CA SER A 221 11.18 8.27 12.51
C SER A 221 9.95 7.87 13.33
N VAL A 222 8.97 8.78 13.47
CA VAL A 222 7.71 8.50 14.18
C VAL A 222 6.86 7.47 13.43
N LEU A 223 6.83 7.51 12.08
CA LEU A 223 6.10 6.55 11.28
C LEU A 223 6.69 5.15 11.44
N LEU A 224 8.00 5.01 11.33
CA LEU A 224 8.70 3.73 11.47
C LEU A 224 8.49 3.12 12.86
N HIS A 225 8.58 3.93 13.90
CA HIS A 225 8.28 3.51 15.26
C HIS A 225 6.82 3.03 15.40
N ASP A 226 5.84 3.81 14.96
CA ASP A 226 4.43 3.46 15.04
C ASP A 226 4.07 2.24 14.20
N ALA A 227 4.64 2.15 12.99
CA ALA A 227 4.43 1.01 12.11
C ALA A 227 4.97 -0.28 12.72
N SER A 228 6.18 -0.25 13.28
CA SER A 228 6.76 -1.41 13.97
C SER A 228 5.95 -1.80 15.20
N ALA A 229 5.53 -0.83 16.03
CA ALA A 229 4.70 -1.08 17.20
C ALA A 229 3.32 -1.65 16.82
N PHE A 230 2.70 -1.14 15.74
CA PHE A 230 1.42 -1.63 15.24
C PHE A 230 1.53 -3.08 14.73
N CYS A 231 2.58 -3.39 13.98
CA CYS A 231 2.81 -4.73 13.46
C CYS A 231 3.23 -5.74 14.54
N ALA A 232 3.89 -5.29 15.61
CA ALA A 232 4.25 -6.13 16.77
C ALA A 232 3.10 -6.33 17.77
N SER A 233 1.96 -5.64 17.60
CA SER A 233 0.83 -5.78 18.54
C SER A 233 0.21 -7.16 18.43
N ASP A 234 -0.27 -7.72 19.55
CA ASP A 234 -0.87 -9.06 19.68
C ASP A 234 -2.04 -9.35 18.73
N ARG A 235 -2.52 -8.32 18.02
CA ARG A 235 -3.56 -8.46 17.01
C ARG A 235 -3.05 -9.03 15.69
N LEU A 236 -1.72 -9.15 15.51
CA LEU A 236 -1.08 -9.44 14.21
C LEU A 236 -0.02 -10.54 14.28
N HIS A 237 0.11 -11.26 15.39
CA HIS A 237 1.12 -12.30 15.53
C HIS A 237 0.83 -13.55 14.71
N VAL A 238 1.47 -13.68 13.56
CA VAL A 238 2.01 -14.94 13.03
C VAL A 238 3.35 -14.64 12.37
N SER A 239 4.41 -15.33 12.83
CA SER A 239 5.76 -15.16 12.29
C SER A 239 5.86 -15.66 10.84
N PRO A 240 6.33 -14.84 9.88
CA PRO A 240 6.46 -15.23 8.47
C PRO A 240 7.44 -16.38 8.22
N ARG A 241 8.36 -16.65 9.15
CA ARG A 241 9.40 -17.68 9.00
C ARG A 241 8.91 -19.12 9.07
N GLN A 242 7.73 -19.38 9.58
CA GLN A 242 7.19 -20.77 9.70
C GLN A 242 6.50 -21.28 8.43
N LEU A 243 6.22 -20.42 7.43
CA LEU A 243 5.49 -20.79 6.23
C LEU A 243 6.37 -21.30 5.07
N ILE A 244 7.69 -21.13 5.15
CA ILE A 244 8.62 -21.49 4.07
C ILE A 244 9.23 -22.89 4.23
N GLU A 245 9.04 -23.54 5.40
CA GLU A 245 9.66 -24.85 5.69
C GLU A 245 8.74 -26.07 5.47
N GLN A 246 7.62 -25.95 4.76
CA GLN A 246 6.87 -27.16 4.37
C GLN A 246 7.35 -27.66 3.01
N PRO A 247 7.89 -28.91 2.95
CA PRO A 247 8.33 -29.49 1.69
C PRO A 247 7.14 -29.74 0.78
N GLN A 248 7.35 -29.48 -0.51
CA GLN A 248 6.48 -29.91 -1.58
C GLN A 248 6.03 -31.37 -1.35
N LEU A 249 4.77 -31.59 -1.12
CA LEU A 249 4.14 -32.88 -1.27
C LEU A 249 3.31 -32.84 -2.55
N LEU A 250 3.95 -33.48 -3.58
CA LEU A 250 3.44 -34.11 -4.80
C LEU A 250 2.20 -33.53 -5.48
#